data_35230e4fc10448d16de85a702e962d1e
#
_entry.id   35230e4fc10448d16de85a702e962d1e
#
_cell.length_a   1.000
_cell.length_b   1.000
_cell.length_c   1.000
_cell.angle_alpha   90.00
_cell.angle_beta   90.00
_cell.angle_gamma   90.00
#
_symmetry.space_group_name_H-M   'P 1'
#
loop_
_entity.id
_entity.type
_entity.pdbx_description
1 polymer ?
#
loop_
_entity_poly.entity_id
_entity_poly.type
_entity_poly.pdbx_seq_one_letter_code
_entity_poly.pdbx_strand_id
1 'polypeptide(L)'
;MSNTATVLAFDFGASSGRAIRAVYDGQNLTYEEIHRFENVPIEKDGHLCWDVETLLKEIHTAIQKAGTFDSLGFDTWGVDFGLLDADGHLLANPVHYRDARTNGKPEQAAARMPAEELYAHTGNQIMAINTLFQLLALREQDPELLQKAEQVLFMPDLFAALLGAEPVCERSIASTSQMLDPRTGQWSREVLTAYGLPGSCFAPLVASGTVTGTLANGAKIIAVAGHDTQCASAAMPCAEEDAEHTAFLSCGTWSLLGTELDAPILTADSCQSGLSNELGANGKINYLKNIIGLWLIQESRREYKRRGQAYSFAELEQQALAAEPLRSFIDPDAPEFVAPGDLPGRIQEFCRKTGQPVPETVGAVMRCIYESLALKYRYAIEQLSAVTGRAFTTLHVLGGGTKDRLLCQMTADCCGLTVKAGPVEATALGNIMIQLKALGLLDSITQGRRLIAETEVIKTYTPSTQNYAEWNAAYDRFKALL
;
A
#
# COMPACT_ATOMS: atom_id res chain seq x y z
N MET A 1 -1.64 31.93 -18.25
CA MET A 1 -2.40 31.01 -17.42
C MET A 1 -2.07 31.30 -15.97
N SER A 2 -2.99 31.21 -15.05
CA SER A 2 -2.70 31.36 -13.62
C SER A 2 -1.72 30.27 -13.20
N ASN A 3 -0.61 30.64 -12.54
CA ASN A 3 0.33 29.65 -11.97
C ASN A 3 -0.17 29.05 -10.66
N THR A 4 -1.44 29.21 -10.35
CA THR A 4 -2.08 28.80 -9.10
C THR A 4 -3.15 27.73 -9.37
N ALA A 5 -3.27 26.75 -8.50
CA ALA A 5 -4.37 25.79 -8.51
C ALA A 5 -4.74 25.36 -7.10
N THR A 6 -6.03 25.02 -6.95
CA THR A 6 -6.55 24.30 -5.79
C THR A 6 -6.92 22.90 -6.21
N VAL A 7 -6.37 21.89 -5.55
CA VAL A 7 -6.63 20.48 -5.87
C VAL A 7 -7.16 19.73 -4.64
N LEU A 8 -7.99 18.72 -4.88
CA LEU A 8 -8.58 17.89 -3.85
C LEU A 8 -8.06 16.45 -3.98
N ALA A 9 -7.30 15.99 -3.01
CA ALA A 9 -6.79 14.63 -2.97
C ALA A 9 -7.65 13.78 -2.03
N PHE A 10 -8.16 12.67 -2.55
CA PHE A 10 -8.81 11.62 -1.77
C PHE A 10 -7.83 10.49 -1.54
N ASP A 11 -7.46 10.28 -0.28
CA ASP A 11 -6.54 9.21 0.17
C ASP A 11 -7.34 8.21 1.02
N PHE A 12 -7.61 7.05 0.45
CA PHE A 12 -8.43 6.01 1.06
C PHE A 12 -7.55 4.82 1.47
N GLY A 13 -7.26 4.73 2.76
CA GLY A 13 -6.68 3.52 3.33
C GLY A 13 -7.75 2.47 3.68
N ALA A 14 -7.30 1.25 3.97
CA ALA A 14 -8.18 0.13 4.31
C ALA A 14 -8.99 0.31 5.62
N SER A 15 -8.67 1.29 6.46
CA SER A 15 -9.37 1.54 7.73
C SER A 15 -9.92 2.95 7.89
N SER A 16 -9.52 3.89 7.06
CA SER A 16 -10.02 5.26 7.07
C SER A 16 -9.79 5.93 5.73
N GLY A 17 -10.65 6.85 5.36
CA GLY A 17 -10.46 7.73 4.21
C GLY A 17 -10.37 9.18 4.65
N ARG A 18 -9.76 10.01 3.82
CA ARG A 18 -9.65 11.44 4.05
C ARG A 18 -9.62 12.22 2.73
N ALA A 19 -10.03 13.46 2.82
CA ALA A 19 -9.90 14.43 1.74
C ALA A 19 -9.01 15.57 2.19
N ILE A 20 -8.01 15.88 1.38
CA ILE A 20 -7.03 16.93 1.60
C ILE A 20 -7.17 17.95 0.49
N ARG A 21 -7.43 19.20 0.90
CA ARG A 21 -7.47 20.35 0.01
C ARG A 21 -6.10 21.00 -0.01
N ALA A 22 -5.51 21.12 -1.19
CA ALA A 22 -4.21 21.76 -1.36
C ALA A 22 -4.30 22.97 -2.28
N VAL A 23 -3.51 23.99 -1.98
CA VAL A 23 -3.35 25.20 -2.78
C VAL A 23 -1.89 25.34 -3.16
N TYR A 24 -1.63 25.44 -4.46
CA TYR A 24 -0.33 25.76 -5.02
C TYR A 24 -0.37 27.17 -5.61
N ASP A 25 0.53 28.06 -5.18
CA ASP A 25 0.56 29.46 -5.60
C ASP A 25 1.59 29.78 -6.71
N GLY A 26 2.22 28.73 -7.25
CA GLY A 26 3.30 28.82 -8.24
C GLY A 26 4.70 28.64 -7.63
N GLN A 27 4.82 28.67 -6.30
CA GLN A 27 6.06 28.46 -5.56
C GLN A 27 5.86 27.59 -4.32
N ASN A 28 4.80 27.85 -3.58
CA ASN A 28 4.54 27.17 -2.30
C ASN A 28 3.33 26.26 -2.41
N LEU A 29 3.39 25.15 -1.70
CA LEU A 29 2.29 24.22 -1.51
C LEU A 29 1.81 24.30 -0.07
N THR A 30 0.52 24.59 0.12
CA THR A 30 -0.15 24.52 1.41
C THR A 30 -1.30 23.53 1.32
N TYR A 31 -1.55 22.77 2.37
CA TYR A 31 -2.64 21.77 2.37
C TYR A 31 -3.26 21.62 3.75
N GLU A 32 -4.52 21.19 3.76
CA GLU A 32 -5.29 20.94 4.96
C GLU A 32 -6.19 19.71 4.78
N GLU A 33 -6.34 18.91 5.83
CA GLU A 33 -7.34 17.85 5.86
C GLU A 33 -8.72 18.48 6.15
N ILE A 34 -9.60 18.43 5.17
CA ILE A 34 -10.94 19.02 5.27
C ILE A 34 -12.02 18.02 5.66
N HIS A 35 -11.73 16.73 5.49
CA HIS A 35 -12.66 15.65 5.84
C HIS A 35 -11.90 14.36 6.16
N ARG A 36 -12.40 13.65 7.17
CA ARG A 36 -11.92 12.30 7.56
C ARG A 36 -13.11 11.45 7.95
N PHE A 37 -13.07 10.18 7.60
CA PHE A 37 -14.10 9.20 7.93
C PHE A 37 -13.47 7.82 8.17
N GLU A 38 -14.20 6.97 8.88
CA GLU A 38 -13.82 5.57 9.04
C GLU A 38 -14.23 4.78 7.79
N ASN A 39 -13.37 3.87 7.36
CA ASN A 39 -13.66 2.93 6.28
C ASN A 39 -13.91 1.56 6.94
N VAL A 40 -15.18 1.26 7.18
CA VAL A 40 -15.61 0.06 7.90
C VAL A 40 -16.25 -0.90 6.90
N PRO A 41 -15.67 -2.09 6.69
CA PRO A 41 -16.30 -3.08 5.83
C PRO A 41 -17.57 -3.62 6.48
N ILE A 42 -18.52 -4.03 5.63
CA ILE A 42 -19.80 -4.60 6.03
C ILE A 42 -19.90 -6.07 5.63
N GLU A 43 -20.65 -6.86 6.39
CA GLU A 43 -21.05 -8.20 5.97
C GLU A 43 -22.31 -8.11 5.09
N LYS A 44 -22.22 -8.63 3.87
CA LYS A 44 -23.33 -8.68 2.93
C LYS A 44 -23.26 -9.97 2.10
N ASP A 45 -24.37 -10.66 2.00
CA ASP A 45 -24.52 -11.91 1.23
C ASP A 45 -23.48 -13.00 1.57
N GLY A 46 -23.03 -13.02 2.84
CA GLY A 46 -22.03 -13.97 3.34
C GLY A 46 -20.58 -13.59 3.06
N HIS A 47 -20.34 -12.38 2.55
CA HIS A 47 -19.03 -11.84 2.27
C HIS A 47 -18.74 -10.57 3.04
N LEU A 48 -17.46 -10.33 3.32
CA LEU A 48 -16.97 -9.05 3.80
C LEU A 48 -16.85 -8.10 2.60
N CYS A 49 -17.54 -6.97 2.63
CA CYS A 49 -17.64 -6.05 1.50
C CYS A 49 -17.31 -4.61 1.89
N TRP A 50 -16.91 -3.79 0.91
CA TRP A 50 -16.81 -2.35 1.04
C TRP A 50 -18.20 -1.71 0.83
N ASP A 51 -18.58 -0.79 1.71
CA ASP A 51 -19.84 -0.04 1.59
C ASP A 51 -19.66 1.17 0.67
N VAL A 52 -19.77 0.94 -0.65
CA VAL A 52 -19.59 1.99 -1.67
C VAL A 52 -20.57 3.13 -1.51
N GLU A 53 -21.81 2.86 -1.09
CA GLU A 53 -22.82 3.91 -0.89
C GLU A 53 -22.39 4.88 0.22
N THR A 54 -21.90 4.35 1.34
CA THR A 54 -21.38 5.19 2.43
C THR A 54 -20.12 5.94 1.98
N LEU A 55 -19.18 5.28 1.28
CA LEU A 55 -17.97 5.95 0.79
C LEU A 55 -18.29 7.08 -0.21
N LEU A 56 -19.26 6.91 -1.09
CA LEU A 56 -19.73 7.97 -2.00
C LEU A 56 -20.36 9.16 -1.25
N LYS A 57 -21.10 8.92 -0.18
CA LYS A 57 -21.63 10.00 0.68
C LYS A 57 -20.51 10.81 1.30
N GLU A 58 -19.44 10.14 1.75
CA GLU A 58 -18.26 10.81 2.31
C GLU A 58 -17.49 11.61 1.24
N ILE A 59 -17.36 11.08 0.01
CA ILE A 59 -16.79 11.79 -1.14
C ILE A 59 -17.60 13.07 -1.43
N HIS A 60 -18.92 12.96 -1.55
CA HIS A 60 -19.77 14.12 -1.80
C HIS A 60 -19.71 15.16 -0.67
N THR A 61 -19.65 14.72 0.58
CA THR A 61 -19.46 15.59 1.75
C THR A 61 -18.14 16.35 1.66
N ALA A 62 -17.05 15.68 1.28
CA ALA A 62 -15.75 16.30 1.11
C ALA A 62 -15.75 17.32 -0.05
N ILE A 63 -16.36 16.99 -1.19
CA ILE A 63 -16.50 17.89 -2.34
C ILE A 63 -17.26 19.17 -1.93
N GLN A 64 -18.33 19.05 -1.16
CA GLN A 64 -19.08 20.20 -0.64
C GLN A 64 -18.23 21.07 0.30
N LYS A 65 -17.46 20.45 1.21
CA LYS A 65 -16.55 21.15 2.12
C LYS A 65 -15.41 21.86 1.41
N ALA A 66 -14.91 21.27 0.31
CA ALA A 66 -13.77 21.82 -0.43
C ALA A 66 -14.08 23.18 -1.10
N GLY A 67 -15.35 23.46 -1.38
CA GLY A 67 -15.74 24.68 -2.11
C GLY A 67 -15.28 24.65 -3.56
N THR A 68 -14.57 25.68 -4.00
CA THR A 68 -14.04 25.75 -5.36
C THR A 68 -12.67 25.11 -5.44
N PHE A 69 -12.45 24.24 -6.45
CA PHE A 69 -11.19 23.58 -6.74
C PHE A 69 -11.09 23.27 -8.25
N ASP A 70 -9.88 23.06 -8.75
CA ASP A 70 -9.57 22.88 -10.17
C ASP A 70 -9.55 21.40 -10.59
N SER A 71 -9.19 20.51 -9.67
CA SER A 71 -9.18 19.06 -9.93
C SER A 71 -9.33 18.23 -8.66
N LEU A 72 -9.68 16.96 -8.86
CA LEU A 72 -9.63 15.93 -7.83
C LEU A 72 -8.99 14.65 -8.36
N GLY A 73 -8.44 13.84 -7.45
CA GLY A 73 -7.88 12.52 -7.73
C GLY A 73 -8.07 11.58 -6.55
N PHE A 74 -8.19 10.29 -6.85
CA PHE A 74 -8.36 9.23 -5.86
C PHE A 74 -7.14 8.32 -5.84
N ASP A 75 -6.61 8.02 -4.67
CA ASP A 75 -5.76 6.88 -4.42
C ASP A 75 -6.39 6.00 -3.33
N THR A 76 -6.16 4.70 -3.43
CA THR A 76 -6.74 3.72 -2.51
C THR A 76 -5.74 2.58 -2.23
N TRP A 77 -6.15 1.65 -1.34
CA TRP A 77 -5.50 0.36 -1.23
C TRP A 77 -5.58 -0.41 -2.56
N GLY A 78 -4.65 -1.35 -2.77
CA GLY A 78 -4.56 -2.16 -3.98
C GLY A 78 -5.60 -3.28 -4.08
N VAL A 79 -5.60 -3.98 -5.19
CA VAL A 79 -6.20 -5.28 -5.53
C VAL A 79 -7.72 -5.36 -5.60
N ASP A 80 -8.48 -4.53 -4.88
CA ASP A 80 -9.95 -4.60 -4.86
C ASP A 80 -10.58 -3.84 -6.03
N PHE A 81 -11.73 -4.33 -6.46
CA PHE A 81 -12.42 -3.85 -7.65
C PHE A 81 -13.95 -3.91 -7.50
N GLY A 82 -14.62 -3.06 -8.25
CA GLY A 82 -16.07 -3.10 -8.45
C GLY A 82 -16.43 -3.47 -9.88
N LEU A 83 -17.67 -3.87 -10.09
CA LEU A 83 -18.24 -4.27 -11.36
C LEU A 83 -19.35 -3.31 -11.77
N LEU A 84 -19.24 -2.73 -12.96
CA LEU A 84 -20.28 -1.89 -13.54
C LEU A 84 -20.97 -2.62 -14.68
N ASP A 85 -22.29 -2.39 -14.83
CA ASP A 85 -23.06 -2.81 -16.00
C ASP A 85 -22.86 -1.85 -17.19
N ALA A 86 -23.55 -2.12 -18.30
CA ALA A 86 -23.50 -1.32 -19.52
C ALA A 86 -24.02 0.13 -19.34
N ASP A 87 -24.84 0.36 -18.35
CA ASP A 87 -25.40 1.68 -18.01
C ASP A 87 -24.53 2.43 -16.97
N GLY A 88 -23.44 1.82 -16.51
CA GLY A 88 -22.52 2.39 -15.54
C GLY A 88 -22.99 2.23 -14.08
N HIS A 89 -23.97 1.37 -13.81
CA HIS A 89 -24.43 1.11 -12.45
C HIS A 89 -23.58 0.03 -11.77
N LEU A 90 -23.31 0.24 -10.48
CA LEU A 90 -22.62 -0.75 -9.66
C LEU A 90 -23.49 -2.00 -9.46
N LEU A 91 -23.00 -3.16 -9.91
CA LEU A 91 -23.73 -4.42 -9.85
C LEU A 91 -23.81 -4.99 -8.42
N ALA A 92 -22.75 -4.86 -7.63
CA ALA A 92 -22.67 -5.31 -6.25
C ALA A 92 -21.59 -4.55 -5.49
N ASN A 93 -21.66 -4.54 -4.16
CA ASN A 93 -20.57 -4.00 -3.36
C ASN A 93 -19.27 -4.79 -3.62
N PRO A 94 -18.13 -4.11 -3.83
CA PRO A 94 -16.83 -4.76 -3.94
C PRO A 94 -16.53 -5.62 -2.71
N VAL A 95 -16.06 -6.84 -2.93
CA VAL A 95 -15.68 -7.73 -1.83
C VAL A 95 -14.29 -7.34 -1.34
N HIS A 96 -14.14 -7.27 -0.03
CA HIS A 96 -12.91 -6.88 0.65
C HIS A 96 -11.80 -7.94 0.45
N TYR A 97 -10.57 -7.51 0.23
CA TYR A 97 -9.43 -8.41 -0.01
C TYR A 97 -9.13 -9.42 1.12
N ARG A 98 -9.62 -9.17 2.34
CA ARG A 98 -9.49 -10.11 3.47
C ARG A 98 -10.66 -11.11 3.57
N ASP A 99 -11.59 -11.09 2.62
CA ASP A 99 -12.67 -12.10 2.57
C ASP A 99 -12.09 -13.50 2.36
N ALA A 100 -12.69 -14.48 3.01
CA ALA A 100 -12.20 -15.85 2.98
C ALA A 100 -12.37 -16.56 1.62
N ARG A 101 -13.09 -15.94 0.65
CA ARG A 101 -13.39 -16.54 -0.67
C ARG A 101 -12.15 -16.91 -1.48
N THR A 102 -11.03 -16.26 -1.20
CA THR A 102 -9.76 -16.47 -1.91
C THR A 102 -8.82 -17.47 -1.25
N ASN A 103 -9.20 -18.02 -0.09
CA ASN A 103 -8.39 -19.03 0.60
C ASN A 103 -8.16 -20.25 -0.30
N GLY A 104 -6.88 -20.65 -0.48
CA GLY A 104 -6.47 -21.78 -1.32
C GLY A 104 -6.56 -21.52 -2.84
N LYS A 105 -6.92 -20.30 -3.27
CA LYS A 105 -6.98 -19.98 -4.70
C LYS A 105 -5.62 -19.92 -5.40
N PRO A 106 -4.54 -19.40 -4.79
CA PRO A 106 -3.21 -19.47 -5.41
C PRO A 106 -2.78 -20.91 -5.72
N GLU A 107 -2.98 -21.85 -4.80
CA GLU A 107 -2.63 -23.26 -4.96
C GLU A 107 -3.48 -23.93 -6.05
N GLN A 108 -4.76 -23.61 -6.12
CA GLN A 108 -5.65 -24.08 -7.19
C GLN A 108 -5.26 -23.51 -8.56
N ALA A 109 -4.91 -22.23 -8.61
CA ALA A 109 -4.49 -21.54 -9.82
C ALA A 109 -3.17 -22.11 -10.37
N ALA A 110 -2.25 -22.53 -9.49
CA ALA A 110 -0.97 -23.11 -9.87
C ALA A 110 -1.11 -24.42 -10.69
N ALA A 111 -2.26 -25.10 -10.63
CA ALA A 111 -2.54 -26.25 -11.49
C ALA A 111 -2.70 -25.89 -12.99
N ARG A 112 -3.03 -24.63 -13.30
CA ARG A 112 -3.15 -24.13 -14.69
C ARG A 112 -1.89 -23.42 -15.17
N MET A 113 -1.28 -22.62 -14.32
CA MET A 113 -0.04 -21.90 -14.57
C MET A 113 0.79 -21.95 -13.29
N PRO A 114 1.96 -22.60 -13.29
CA PRO A 114 2.85 -22.67 -12.13
C PRO A 114 3.22 -21.27 -11.62
N ALA A 115 3.50 -21.16 -10.33
CA ALA A 115 3.79 -19.87 -9.68
C ALA A 115 4.92 -19.09 -10.37
N GLU A 116 6.00 -19.75 -10.74
CA GLU A 116 7.14 -19.12 -11.43
C GLU A 116 6.76 -18.61 -12.83
N GLU A 117 5.90 -19.34 -13.55
CA GLU A 117 5.40 -18.92 -14.87
C GLU A 117 4.46 -17.72 -14.74
N LEU A 118 3.52 -17.76 -13.78
CA LEU A 118 2.64 -16.62 -13.49
C LEU A 118 3.45 -15.38 -13.11
N TYR A 119 4.47 -15.56 -12.27
CA TYR A 119 5.38 -14.48 -11.91
C TYR A 119 6.17 -13.93 -13.12
N ALA A 120 6.65 -14.77 -13.99
CA ALA A 120 7.36 -14.35 -15.21
C ALA A 120 6.51 -13.49 -16.16
N HIS A 121 5.18 -13.62 -16.07
CA HIS A 121 4.24 -12.79 -16.83
C HIS A 121 3.83 -11.51 -16.13
N THR A 122 3.75 -11.51 -14.79
CA THR A 122 3.11 -10.41 -14.03
C THR A 122 4.04 -9.72 -13.03
N GLY A 123 5.08 -10.42 -12.59
CA GLY A 123 6.06 -9.89 -11.65
C GLY A 123 5.53 -9.59 -10.25
N ASN A 124 4.32 -10.02 -9.89
CA ASN A 124 3.75 -9.76 -8.58
C ASN A 124 4.06 -10.86 -7.57
N GLN A 125 4.32 -10.48 -6.34
CA GLN A 125 4.27 -11.40 -5.19
C GLN A 125 2.92 -12.13 -5.19
N ILE A 126 2.94 -13.46 -5.17
CA ILE A 126 1.71 -14.26 -5.24
C ILE A 126 1.07 -14.27 -3.86
N MET A 127 -0.08 -13.62 -3.76
CA MET A 127 -0.85 -13.49 -2.52
C MET A 127 -2.32 -13.75 -2.82
N ALA A 128 -3.02 -14.45 -1.92
CA ALA A 128 -4.44 -14.77 -2.10
C ALA A 128 -5.34 -13.53 -2.29
N ILE A 129 -4.90 -12.38 -1.81
CA ILE A 129 -5.61 -11.10 -1.94
C ILE A 129 -5.59 -10.51 -3.35
N ASN A 130 -4.67 -10.94 -4.24
CA ASN A 130 -4.53 -10.33 -5.56
C ASN A 130 -5.80 -10.51 -6.41
N THR A 131 -6.08 -9.53 -7.25
CA THR A 131 -7.33 -9.43 -8.03
C THR A 131 -7.60 -10.67 -8.87
N LEU A 132 -6.57 -11.28 -9.47
CA LEU A 132 -6.69 -12.53 -10.21
C LEU A 132 -7.43 -13.59 -9.40
N PHE A 133 -7.01 -13.83 -8.16
CA PHE A 133 -7.60 -14.87 -7.30
C PHE A 133 -9.01 -14.49 -6.84
N GLN A 134 -9.26 -13.21 -6.65
CA GLN A 134 -10.61 -12.70 -6.35
C GLN A 134 -11.57 -12.92 -7.52
N LEU A 135 -11.13 -12.68 -8.76
CA LEU A 135 -11.93 -12.93 -9.97
C LEU A 135 -12.17 -14.43 -10.20
N LEU A 136 -11.18 -15.29 -9.90
CA LEU A 136 -11.36 -16.73 -9.96
C LEU A 136 -12.40 -17.21 -8.94
N ALA A 137 -12.36 -16.69 -7.72
CA ALA A 137 -13.37 -17.00 -6.70
C ALA A 137 -14.76 -16.51 -7.12
N LEU A 138 -14.86 -15.28 -7.62
CA LEU A 138 -16.13 -14.72 -8.12
C LEU A 138 -16.73 -15.57 -9.24
N ARG A 139 -15.93 -15.97 -10.24
CA ARG A 139 -16.40 -16.79 -11.35
C ARG A 139 -16.92 -18.16 -10.92
N GLU A 140 -16.38 -18.72 -9.85
CA GLU A 140 -16.85 -20.00 -9.30
C GLU A 140 -18.12 -19.85 -8.46
N GLN A 141 -18.23 -18.76 -7.71
CA GLN A 141 -19.33 -18.55 -6.77
C GLN A 141 -20.54 -17.87 -7.41
N ASP A 142 -20.30 -16.87 -8.27
CA ASP A 142 -21.32 -16.10 -8.97
C ASP A 142 -20.90 -15.79 -10.42
N PRO A 143 -20.92 -16.79 -11.32
CA PRO A 143 -20.56 -16.58 -12.72
C PRO A 143 -21.52 -15.63 -13.44
N GLU A 144 -22.78 -15.53 -13.01
CA GLU A 144 -23.77 -14.63 -13.63
C GLU A 144 -23.43 -13.15 -13.35
N LEU A 145 -22.95 -12.83 -12.16
CA LEU A 145 -22.52 -11.48 -11.82
C LEU A 145 -21.34 -11.04 -12.70
N LEU A 146 -20.36 -11.93 -12.88
CA LEU A 146 -19.21 -11.64 -13.76
C LEU A 146 -19.62 -11.51 -15.24
N GLN A 147 -20.61 -12.28 -15.70
CA GLN A 147 -21.13 -12.17 -17.08
C GLN A 147 -21.90 -10.88 -17.33
N LYS A 148 -22.54 -10.30 -16.31
CA LYS A 148 -23.26 -9.01 -16.41
C LYS A 148 -22.31 -7.82 -16.36
N ALA A 149 -21.07 -8.02 -15.91
CA ALA A 149 -20.09 -6.95 -15.79
C ALA A 149 -19.59 -6.52 -17.18
N GLU A 150 -19.87 -5.28 -17.56
CA GLU A 150 -19.27 -4.62 -18.73
C GLU A 150 -17.89 -4.07 -18.38
N GLN A 151 -17.69 -3.58 -17.15
CA GLN A 151 -16.43 -3.00 -16.67
C GLN A 151 -16.01 -3.56 -15.33
N VAL A 152 -14.74 -3.95 -15.23
CA VAL A 152 -14.02 -4.23 -13.98
C VAL A 152 -13.14 -3.02 -13.69
N LEU A 153 -13.40 -2.31 -12.60
CA LEU A 153 -12.68 -1.10 -12.20
C LEU A 153 -12.07 -1.26 -10.82
N PHE A 154 -10.81 -0.88 -10.66
CA PHE A 154 -10.20 -0.80 -9.33
C PHE A 154 -10.84 0.31 -8.50
N MET A 155 -10.70 0.25 -7.19
CA MET A 155 -11.43 1.16 -6.29
C MET A 155 -11.27 2.65 -6.63
N PRO A 156 -10.07 3.20 -6.92
CA PRO A 156 -9.94 4.62 -7.27
C PRO A 156 -10.61 4.96 -8.59
N ASP A 157 -10.50 4.06 -9.58
CA ASP A 157 -11.12 4.22 -10.90
C ASP A 157 -12.64 4.09 -10.81
N LEU A 158 -13.14 3.20 -9.94
CA LEU A 158 -14.56 3.04 -9.63
C LEU A 158 -15.15 4.33 -9.07
N PHE A 159 -14.51 4.94 -8.06
CA PHE A 159 -15.00 6.20 -7.49
C PHE A 159 -15.01 7.32 -8.53
N ALA A 160 -13.98 7.40 -9.38
CA ALA A 160 -13.94 8.36 -10.47
C ALA A 160 -15.10 8.14 -11.47
N ALA A 161 -15.34 6.91 -11.90
CA ALA A 161 -16.43 6.55 -12.82
C ALA A 161 -17.81 6.85 -12.23
N LEU A 162 -18.02 6.54 -10.94
CA LEU A 162 -19.28 6.85 -10.23
C LEU A 162 -19.52 8.37 -10.04
N LEU A 163 -18.48 9.20 -10.22
CA LEU A 163 -18.60 10.66 -10.32
C LEU A 163 -18.75 11.17 -11.77
N GLY A 164 -18.82 10.26 -12.75
CA GLY A 164 -19.04 10.60 -14.15
C GLY A 164 -17.77 10.72 -15.00
N ALA A 165 -16.63 10.18 -14.54
CA ALA A 165 -15.45 10.02 -15.36
C ALA A 165 -15.62 8.87 -16.38
N GLU A 166 -14.84 8.90 -17.46
CA GLU A 166 -14.71 7.76 -18.36
C GLU A 166 -14.17 6.55 -17.61
N PRO A 167 -14.76 5.36 -17.76
CA PRO A 167 -14.26 4.14 -17.14
C PRO A 167 -12.88 3.78 -17.69
N VAL A 168 -11.85 3.83 -16.85
CA VAL A 168 -10.47 3.47 -17.18
C VAL A 168 -9.87 2.66 -16.04
N CYS A 169 -8.72 2.00 -16.28
CA CYS A 169 -7.88 1.44 -15.22
C CYS A 169 -6.54 2.19 -15.21
N GLU A 170 -6.22 2.84 -14.11
CA GLU A 170 -4.92 3.47 -13.96
C GLU A 170 -3.85 2.39 -13.74
N ARG A 171 -2.69 2.54 -14.41
CA ARG A 171 -1.68 1.47 -14.50
C ARG A 171 -1.06 1.08 -13.17
N SER A 172 -0.87 2.01 -12.25
CA SER A 172 -0.23 1.68 -10.97
C SER A 172 -1.10 0.76 -10.13
N ILE A 173 -2.40 1.07 -10.03
CA ILE A 173 -3.35 0.20 -9.32
C ILE A 173 -3.58 -1.11 -10.09
N ALA A 174 -3.67 -1.07 -11.42
CA ALA A 174 -3.81 -2.26 -12.25
C ALA A 174 -2.61 -3.21 -12.10
N SER A 175 -1.41 -2.68 -11.84
CA SER A 175 -0.21 -3.50 -11.64
C SER A 175 -0.22 -4.31 -10.34
N THR A 176 -1.15 -4.07 -9.41
CA THR A 176 -1.32 -4.90 -8.20
C THR A 176 -2.11 -6.18 -8.45
N SER A 177 -2.71 -6.31 -9.64
CA SER A 177 -3.76 -7.29 -9.93
C SER A 177 -3.30 -8.74 -10.14
N GLN A 178 -2.02 -9.00 -10.36
CA GLN A 178 -1.48 -10.28 -10.87
C GLN A 178 -1.94 -10.59 -12.31
N MET A 179 -2.30 -9.57 -13.09
CA MET A 179 -2.78 -9.75 -14.48
C MET A 179 -2.12 -8.80 -15.48
N LEU A 180 -1.33 -7.83 -15.01
CA LEU A 180 -0.65 -6.86 -15.87
C LEU A 180 0.79 -7.32 -16.14
N ASP A 181 1.27 -7.20 -17.39
CA ASP A 181 2.67 -7.40 -17.73
C ASP A 181 3.47 -6.10 -17.47
N PRO A 182 4.38 -6.08 -16.48
CA PRO A 182 5.10 -4.88 -16.11
C PRO A 182 6.12 -4.41 -17.16
N ARG A 183 6.49 -5.24 -18.13
CA ARG A 183 7.36 -4.87 -19.26
C ARG A 183 6.67 -3.97 -20.24
N THR A 184 5.38 -4.20 -20.45
CA THR A 184 4.57 -3.50 -21.47
C THR A 184 3.59 -2.50 -20.86
N GLY A 185 3.26 -2.67 -19.57
CA GLY A 185 2.20 -1.93 -18.91
C GLY A 185 0.82 -2.23 -19.51
N GLN A 186 0.63 -3.44 -20.04
CA GLN A 186 -0.63 -3.91 -20.63
C GLN A 186 -1.12 -5.17 -19.91
N TRP A 187 -2.39 -5.50 -20.05
CA TRP A 187 -2.94 -6.77 -19.57
C TRP A 187 -2.19 -7.95 -20.18
N SER A 188 -1.74 -8.90 -19.37
CA SER A 188 -1.10 -10.13 -19.84
C SER A 188 -2.14 -11.03 -20.53
N ARG A 189 -2.05 -11.12 -21.84
CA ARG A 189 -2.94 -11.98 -22.64
C ARG A 189 -2.78 -13.45 -22.25
N GLU A 190 -1.56 -13.85 -21.95
CA GLU A 190 -1.21 -15.21 -21.52
C GLU A 190 -1.94 -15.58 -20.23
N VAL A 191 -1.90 -14.71 -19.22
CA VAL A 191 -2.58 -14.91 -17.93
C VAL A 191 -4.09 -14.91 -18.11
N LEU A 192 -4.66 -13.91 -18.81
CA LEU A 192 -6.10 -13.84 -19.03
C LEU A 192 -6.61 -15.08 -19.77
N THR A 193 -5.88 -15.55 -20.79
CA THR A 193 -6.24 -16.75 -21.55
C THR A 193 -6.15 -18.01 -20.71
N ALA A 194 -5.05 -18.20 -19.98
CA ALA A 194 -4.84 -19.38 -19.15
C ALA A 194 -5.95 -19.56 -18.10
N TYR A 195 -6.41 -18.45 -17.54
CA TYR A 195 -7.47 -18.49 -16.53
C TYR A 195 -8.88 -18.26 -17.10
N GLY A 196 -9.02 -18.08 -18.42
CA GLY A 196 -10.32 -17.89 -19.08
C GLY A 196 -11.07 -16.64 -18.59
N LEU A 197 -10.34 -15.56 -18.33
CA LEU A 197 -10.92 -14.27 -17.96
C LEU A 197 -11.19 -13.45 -19.23
N PRO A 198 -12.39 -12.85 -19.37
CA PRO A 198 -12.72 -12.05 -20.55
C PRO A 198 -11.95 -10.74 -20.54
N GLY A 199 -10.99 -10.57 -21.44
CA GLY A 199 -10.21 -9.34 -21.56
C GLY A 199 -11.05 -8.10 -21.91
N SER A 200 -12.24 -8.29 -22.46
CA SER A 200 -13.16 -7.22 -22.85
C SER A 200 -13.80 -6.47 -21.67
N CYS A 201 -13.86 -7.08 -20.49
CA CYS A 201 -14.42 -6.42 -19.30
C CYS A 201 -13.42 -5.53 -18.55
N PHE A 202 -12.14 -5.56 -18.91
CA PHE A 202 -11.15 -4.66 -18.33
C PHE A 202 -11.13 -3.34 -19.10
N ALA A 203 -11.36 -2.24 -18.40
CA ALA A 203 -11.33 -0.91 -18.96
C ALA A 203 -9.95 -0.55 -19.54
N PRO A 204 -9.87 0.42 -20.48
CA PRO A 204 -8.60 0.85 -21.06
C PRO A 204 -7.58 1.31 -20.01
N LEU A 205 -6.32 0.88 -20.16
CA LEU A 205 -5.24 1.26 -19.26
C LEU A 205 -4.75 2.68 -19.56
N VAL A 206 -4.66 3.52 -18.54
CA VAL A 206 -4.16 4.90 -18.63
C VAL A 206 -2.97 5.13 -17.72
N ALA A 207 -2.17 6.13 -18.03
CA ALA A 207 -1.05 6.56 -17.18
C ALA A 207 -1.55 7.48 -16.05
N SER A 208 -0.82 7.50 -14.94
CA SER A 208 -1.00 8.50 -13.88
C SER A 208 -0.90 9.92 -14.45
N GLY A 209 -1.81 10.80 -14.06
CA GLY A 209 -1.93 12.17 -14.57
C GLY A 209 -2.88 12.31 -15.76
N THR A 210 -3.57 11.24 -16.19
CA THR A 210 -4.58 11.33 -17.24
C THR A 210 -5.86 11.99 -16.72
N VAL A 211 -6.36 13.01 -17.44
CA VAL A 211 -7.68 13.59 -17.18
C VAL A 211 -8.74 12.64 -17.73
N THR A 212 -9.59 12.11 -16.87
CA THR A 212 -10.61 11.11 -17.20
C THR A 212 -12.03 11.67 -17.23
N GLY A 213 -12.23 12.87 -16.70
CA GLY A 213 -13.55 13.50 -16.67
C GLY A 213 -13.50 14.93 -16.18
N THR A 214 -14.70 15.54 -16.13
CA THR A 214 -14.90 16.90 -15.63
C THR A 214 -16.22 16.93 -14.85
N LEU A 215 -16.17 17.40 -13.61
CA LEU A 215 -17.36 17.59 -12.79
C LEU A 215 -18.23 18.73 -13.30
N ALA A 216 -19.50 18.79 -12.89
CA ALA A 216 -20.42 19.84 -13.27
C ALA A 216 -19.95 21.26 -12.90
N ASN A 217 -19.10 21.41 -11.90
CA ASN A 217 -18.48 22.69 -11.50
C ASN A 217 -17.24 23.06 -12.34
N GLY A 218 -16.86 22.24 -13.32
CA GLY A 218 -15.70 22.45 -14.20
C GLY A 218 -14.39 21.85 -13.68
N ALA A 219 -14.35 21.31 -12.47
CA ALA A 219 -13.15 20.67 -11.92
C ALA A 219 -12.84 19.36 -12.66
N LYS A 220 -11.56 19.11 -12.94
CA LYS A 220 -11.12 17.90 -13.63
C LYS A 220 -11.06 16.71 -12.69
N ILE A 221 -11.43 15.53 -13.18
CA ILE A 221 -11.15 14.26 -12.52
C ILE A 221 -9.87 13.71 -13.13
N ILE A 222 -8.86 13.46 -12.30
CA ILE A 222 -7.54 13.02 -12.75
C ILE A 222 -7.23 11.66 -12.16
N ALA A 223 -6.95 10.67 -13.01
CA ALA A 223 -6.40 9.40 -12.59
C ALA A 223 -4.97 9.65 -12.08
N VAL A 224 -4.80 9.70 -10.77
CA VAL A 224 -3.49 9.77 -10.12
C VAL A 224 -2.89 8.36 -10.01
N ALA A 225 -1.76 8.16 -9.34
CA ALA A 225 -1.30 6.81 -9.04
C ALA A 225 -2.32 6.15 -8.09
N GLY A 226 -3.18 5.31 -8.64
CA GLY A 226 -4.36 4.79 -7.94
C GLY A 226 -4.02 3.93 -6.72
N HIS A 227 -2.86 3.27 -6.69
CA HIS A 227 -2.36 2.58 -5.50
C HIS A 227 -1.67 3.58 -4.55
N ASP A 228 -2.14 3.69 -3.31
CA ASP A 228 -1.67 4.63 -2.28
C ASP A 228 -0.14 4.63 -2.11
N THR A 229 0.48 3.44 -2.13
CA THR A 229 1.93 3.28 -2.07
C THR A 229 2.64 3.93 -3.26
N GLN A 230 2.04 3.91 -4.46
CA GLN A 230 2.62 4.52 -5.65
C GLN A 230 2.55 6.05 -5.60
N CYS A 231 1.50 6.60 -5.00
CA CYS A 231 1.45 8.02 -4.62
C CYS A 231 2.53 8.34 -3.58
N ALA A 232 2.64 7.54 -2.51
CA ALA A 232 3.63 7.77 -1.47
C ALA A 232 5.07 7.74 -2.01
N SER A 233 5.41 6.77 -2.88
CA SER A 233 6.73 6.68 -3.50
C SER A 233 7.00 7.86 -4.46
N ALA A 234 5.98 8.33 -5.19
CA ALA A 234 6.11 9.52 -6.03
C ALA A 234 6.50 10.76 -5.21
N ALA A 235 5.99 10.88 -3.97
CA ALA A 235 6.29 11.97 -3.05
C ALA A 235 7.60 11.81 -2.28
N MET A 236 8.35 10.73 -2.46
CA MET A 236 9.60 10.50 -1.74
C MET A 236 10.63 11.58 -2.06
N PRO A 237 11.08 12.38 -1.06
CA PRO A 237 12.03 13.47 -1.29
C PRO A 237 13.46 12.93 -1.43
N CYS A 238 13.70 12.19 -2.52
CA CYS A 238 14.99 11.60 -2.86
C CYS A 238 15.54 12.28 -4.12
N ALA A 239 16.82 12.68 -4.09
CA ALA A 239 17.51 13.17 -5.25
C ALA A 239 17.78 12.03 -6.24
N GLU A 240 17.84 12.33 -7.54
CA GLU A 240 18.03 11.31 -8.58
C GLU A 240 19.37 10.57 -8.42
N GLU A 241 20.42 11.28 -8.02
CA GLU A 241 21.76 10.72 -7.75
C GLU A 241 21.80 9.74 -6.58
N ASP A 242 20.86 9.85 -5.62
CA ASP A 242 20.78 8.99 -4.45
C ASP A 242 19.85 7.78 -4.67
N ALA A 243 19.06 7.77 -5.75
CA ALA A 243 17.98 6.80 -5.98
C ALA A 243 18.50 5.35 -5.99
N GLU A 244 19.68 5.09 -6.54
CA GLU A 244 20.27 3.75 -6.63
C GLU A 244 20.65 3.17 -5.26
N HIS A 245 20.94 4.05 -4.28
CA HIS A 245 21.34 3.69 -2.92
C HIS A 245 20.20 3.85 -1.90
N THR A 246 19.01 4.18 -2.37
CA THR A 246 17.86 4.46 -1.53
C THR A 246 16.79 3.38 -1.69
N ALA A 247 16.38 2.79 -0.56
CA ALA A 247 15.15 2.03 -0.44
C ALA A 247 14.06 2.91 0.16
N PHE A 248 12.80 2.58 -0.12
CA PHE A 248 11.64 3.20 0.54
C PHE A 248 10.87 2.18 1.39
N LEU A 249 10.15 2.67 2.37
CA LEU A 249 9.21 1.93 3.19
C LEU A 249 7.92 2.75 3.31
N SER A 250 6.90 2.41 2.53
CA SER A 250 5.54 2.92 2.75
C SER A 250 4.98 2.20 3.98
N CYS A 251 4.98 2.90 5.12
CA CYS A 251 4.69 2.33 6.43
C CYS A 251 3.31 2.74 6.94
N GLY A 252 2.35 1.85 6.74
CA GLY A 252 0.96 1.96 7.17
C GLY A 252 0.46 0.66 7.79
N THR A 253 -0.79 0.30 7.57
CA THR A 253 -1.35 -1.00 7.97
C THR A 253 -0.52 -2.14 7.37
N TRP A 254 -0.18 -2.04 6.09
CA TRP A 254 0.88 -2.77 5.44
C TRP A 254 2.18 -1.98 5.47
N SER A 255 3.29 -2.67 5.30
CA SER A 255 4.62 -2.10 5.08
C SER A 255 5.13 -2.58 3.73
N LEU A 256 5.20 -1.66 2.76
CA LEU A 256 5.70 -1.97 1.42
C LEU A 256 7.12 -1.43 1.32
N LEU A 257 8.09 -2.34 1.35
CA LEU A 257 9.51 -2.02 1.33
C LEU A 257 10.09 -2.31 -0.05
N GLY A 258 10.70 -1.31 -0.69
CA GLY A 258 11.20 -1.47 -2.06
C GLY A 258 12.20 -0.42 -2.51
N THR A 259 12.47 -0.42 -3.80
CA THR A 259 13.31 0.56 -4.50
C THR A 259 12.75 0.83 -5.90
N GLU A 260 13.11 1.97 -6.50
CA GLU A 260 12.74 2.30 -7.87
C GLU A 260 13.75 1.70 -8.87
N LEU A 261 13.24 1.05 -9.92
CA LEU A 261 14.00 0.47 -11.01
C LEU A 261 13.55 1.02 -12.36
N ASP A 262 14.44 0.99 -13.36
CA ASP A 262 14.12 1.37 -14.74
C ASP A 262 13.40 0.25 -15.52
N ALA A 263 13.54 -0.99 -15.09
CA ALA A 263 12.93 -2.16 -15.71
C ALA A 263 12.55 -3.21 -14.67
N PRO A 264 11.52 -4.04 -14.93
CA PRO A 264 11.11 -5.08 -14.02
C PRO A 264 12.12 -6.24 -13.93
N ILE A 265 12.18 -6.89 -12.76
CA ILE A 265 12.95 -8.10 -12.53
C ILE A 265 11.98 -9.28 -12.39
N LEU A 266 12.02 -10.20 -13.35
CA LEU A 266 11.07 -11.31 -13.47
C LEU A 266 11.75 -12.69 -13.35
N THR A 267 12.82 -12.77 -12.55
CA THR A 267 13.60 -13.99 -12.35
C THR A 267 12.95 -14.94 -11.34
N ALA A 268 13.34 -16.20 -11.37
CA ALA A 268 12.93 -17.19 -10.35
C ALA A 268 13.34 -16.75 -8.94
N ASP A 269 14.54 -16.18 -8.76
CA ASP A 269 15.00 -15.67 -7.47
C ASP A 269 14.12 -14.54 -6.95
N SER A 270 13.65 -13.66 -7.85
CA SER A 270 12.70 -12.60 -7.53
C SER A 270 11.34 -13.16 -7.07
N CYS A 271 10.84 -14.18 -7.76
CA CYS A 271 9.62 -14.91 -7.38
C CYS A 271 9.76 -15.54 -6.00
N GLN A 272 10.83 -16.29 -5.76
CA GLN A 272 11.10 -16.97 -4.49
C GLN A 272 11.30 -15.99 -3.34
N SER A 273 11.86 -14.81 -3.62
CA SER A 273 12.00 -13.72 -2.64
C SER A 273 10.68 -13.02 -2.33
N GLY A 274 9.60 -13.30 -3.08
CA GLY A 274 8.29 -12.67 -2.90
C GLY A 274 8.35 -11.15 -3.13
N LEU A 275 9.02 -10.72 -4.22
CA LEU A 275 9.12 -9.31 -4.61
C LEU A 275 8.15 -9.00 -5.74
N SER A 276 7.52 -7.83 -5.71
CA SER A 276 6.57 -7.35 -6.72
C SER A 276 7.18 -6.26 -7.59
N ASN A 277 6.82 -6.26 -8.86
CA ASN A 277 7.09 -5.18 -9.81
C ASN A 277 5.82 -4.37 -10.03
N GLU A 278 5.66 -3.26 -9.34
CA GLU A 278 4.51 -2.38 -9.52
C GLU A 278 4.88 -1.14 -10.32
N LEU A 279 3.96 -0.67 -11.14
CA LEU A 279 4.19 0.50 -11.99
C LEU A 279 4.07 1.79 -11.15
N GLY A 280 5.13 2.59 -11.13
CA GLY A 280 5.15 3.89 -10.46
C GLY A 280 4.64 5.03 -11.34
N ALA A 281 4.19 6.12 -10.71
CA ALA A 281 3.70 7.33 -11.39
C ALA A 281 4.73 8.02 -12.29
N ASN A 282 6.01 7.77 -12.07
CA ASN A 282 7.15 8.38 -12.79
C ASN A 282 7.64 7.52 -13.97
N GLY A 283 6.93 6.45 -14.32
CA GLY A 283 7.35 5.49 -15.35
C GLY A 283 8.45 4.52 -14.90
N LYS A 284 8.80 4.52 -13.62
CA LYS A 284 9.69 3.53 -13.00
C LYS A 284 8.88 2.33 -12.52
N ILE A 285 9.60 1.25 -12.22
CA ILE A 285 9.08 0.10 -11.50
C ILE A 285 9.37 0.32 -10.01
N ASN A 286 8.35 0.31 -9.18
CA ASN A 286 8.52 0.17 -7.74
C ASN A 286 8.64 -1.32 -7.43
N TYR A 287 9.88 -1.75 -7.24
CA TYR A 287 10.23 -3.14 -6.95
C TYR A 287 10.23 -3.33 -5.44
N LEU A 288 9.21 -4.03 -4.92
CA LEU A 288 8.88 -4.01 -3.50
C LEU A 288 8.41 -5.36 -2.96
N LYS A 289 8.43 -5.48 -1.64
CA LYS A 289 7.88 -6.58 -0.86
C LYS A 289 6.74 -6.08 0.01
N ASN A 290 5.60 -6.76 -0.04
CA ASN A 290 4.49 -6.55 0.88
C ASN A 290 4.79 -7.29 2.19
N ILE A 291 4.70 -6.58 3.30
CA ILE A 291 4.93 -7.07 4.67
C ILE A 291 3.75 -6.63 5.53
N ILE A 292 3.26 -7.49 6.41
CA ILE A 292 2.28 -7.06 7.42
C ILE A 292 2.96 -6.06 8.36
N GLY A 293 2.47 -4.82 8.34
CA GLY A 293 3.09 -3.68 9.00
C GLY A 293 2.47 -3.32 10.36
N LEU A 294 2.04 -2.06 10.47
CA LEU A 294 1.47 -1.52 11.71
C LEU A 294 0.12 -2.16 12.09
N TRP A 295 -0.46 -2.98 11.22
CA TRP A 295 -1.61 -3.84 11.55
C TRP A 295 -1.40 -4.58 12.86
N LEU A 296 -0.20 -5.12 13.09
CA LEU A 296 0.13 -5.86 14.32
C LEU A 296 -0.07 -5.01 15.57
N ILE A 297 0.36 -3.74 15.53
CA ILE A 297 0.19 -2.80 16.63
C ILE A 297 -1.26 -2.35 16.74
N GLN A 298 -1.88 -2.01 15.60
CA GLN A 298 -3.25 -1.49 15.53
C GLN A 298 -4.25 -2.52 16.06
N GLU A 299 -4.16 -3.77 15.62
CA GLU A 299 -5.08 -4.83 16.04
C GLU A 299 -4.83 -5.26 17.48
N SER A 300 -3.58 -5.33 17.92
CA SER A 300 -3.27 -5.55 19.35
C SER A 300 -3.88 -4.46 20.24
N ARG A 301 -3.77 -3.20 19.81
CA ARG A 301 -4.38 -2.06 20.52
C ARG A 301 -5.91 -2.17 20.57
N ARG A 302 -6.56 -2.58 19.45
CA ARG A 302 -8.01 -2.84 19.42
C ARG A 302 -8.40 -3.94 20.39
N GLU A 303 -7.62 -5.02 20.44
CA GLU A 303 -7.86 -6.13 21.36
C GLU A 303 -7.72 -5.70 22.82
N TYR A 304 -6.68 -4.96 23.19
CA TYR A 304 -6.57 -4.41 24.54
C TYR A 304 -7.77 -3.52 24.90
N LYS A 305 -8.24 -2.70 23.96
CA LYS A 305 -9.45 -1.88 24.17
C LYS A 305 -10.69 -2.76 24.40
N ARG A 306 -10.86 -3.87 23.65
CA ARG A 306 -11.94 -4.85 23.88
C ARG A 306 -11.89 -5.49 25.27
N ARG A 307 -10.68 -5.67 25.80
CA ARG A 307 -10.43 -6.17 27.17
C ARG A 307 -10.54 -5.09 28.25
N GLY A 308 -10.97 -3.88 27.91
CA GLY A 308 -11.12 -2.76 28.85
C GLY A 308 -9.84 -1.97 29.13
N GLN A 309 -8.77 -2.19 28.37
CA GLN A 309 -7.49 -1.51 28.49
C GLN A 309 -7.26 -0.59 27.29
N ALA A 310 -7.62 0.68 27.41
CA ALA A 310 -7.42 1.66 26.34
C ALA A 310 -6.03 2.30 26.43
N TYR A 311 -5.22 2.08 25.40
CA TYR A 311 -3.89 2.69 25.28
C TYR A 311 -3.83 3.61 24.07
N SER A 312 -3.14 4.74 24.21
CA SER A 312 -2.64 5.52 23.07
C SER A 312 -1.42 4.84 22.44
N PHE A 313 -1.08 5.20 21.21
CA PHE A 313 0.16 4.70 20.58
C PHE A 313 1.41 5.10 21.37
N ALA A 314 1.45 6.31 21.92
CA ALA A 314 2.57 6.79 22.73
C ALA A 314 2.75 5.97 24.02
N GLU A 315 1.67 5.56 24.70
CA GLU A 315 1.74 4.68 25.86
C GLU A 315 2.24 3.29 25.50
N LEU A 316 1.81 2.73 24.36
CA LEU A 316 2.30 1.44 23.88
C LEU A 316 3.79 1.51 23.54
N GLU A 317 4.25 2.59 22.89
CA GLU A 317 5.68 2.83 22.60
C GLU A 317 6.51 2.91 23.90
N GLN A 318 6.03 3.66 24.90
CA GLN A 318 6.71 3.76 26.20
C GLN A 318 6.80 2.40 26.92
N GLN A 319 5.72 1.62 26.91
CA GLN A 319 5.74 0.29 27.52
C GLN A 319 6.68 -0.67 26.77
N ALA A 320 6.74 -0.58 25.43
CA ALA A 320 7.70 -1.33 24.65
C ALA A 320 9.15 -0.96 24.98
N LEU A 321 9.44 0.33 25.13
CA LEU A 321 10.76 0.82 25.55
C LEU A 321 11.20 0.30 26.94
N ALA A 322 10.27 0.18 27.88
CA ALA A 322 10.53 -0.30 29.22
C ALA A 322 10.70 -1.83 29.30
N ALA A 323 10.26 -2.58 28.30
CA ALA A 323 10.38 -4.03 28.26
C ALA A 323 11.81 -4.48 27.89
N GLU A 324 12.17 -5.69 28.31
CA GLU A 324 13.48 -6.29 28.03
C GLU A 324 13.68 -6.48 26.52
N PRO A 325 14.80 -5.98 25.95
CA PRO A 325 15.03 -6.04 24.51
C PRO A 325 15.38 -7.43 23.98
N LEU A 326 15.05 -7.66 22.72
CA LEU A 326 15.49 -8.77 21.90
C LEU A 326 15.21 -10.17 22.50
N ARG A 327 14.07 -10.33 23.18
CA ARG A 327 13.69 -11.58 23.86
C ARG A 327 13.01 -12.58 22.93
N SER A 328 12.01 -12.11 22.18
CA SER A 328 11.11 -12.93 21.39
C SER A 328 10.76 -12.24 20.09
N PHE A 329 10.60 -13.02 19.03
CA PHE A 329 10.28 -12.53 17.70
C PHE A 329 9.16 -13.35 17.07
N ILE A 330 8.46 -12.73 16.12
CA ILE A 330 7.49 -13.37 15.24
C ILE A 330 7.87 -13.12 13.79
N ASP A 331 7.47 -14.00 12.86
CA ASP A 331 7.40 -13.60 11.46
C ASP A 331 6.12 -12.76 11.26
N PRO A 332 6.22 -11.45 10.95
CA PRO A 332 5.04 -10.62 10.72
C PRO A 332 4.08 -11.17 9.68
N ASP A 333 4.60 -11.89 8.67
CA ASP A 333 3.81 -12.42 7.55
C ASP A 333 3.23 -13.81 7.80
N ALA A 334 3.43 -14.38 8.99
CA ALA A 334 2.86 -15.68 9.32
C ALA A 334 1.33 -15.66 9.25
N PRO A 335 0.69 -16.71 8.68
CA PRO A 335 -0.76 -16.73 8.41
C PRO A 335 -1.65 -16.45 9.63
N GLU A 336 -1.20 -16.81 10.82
CA GLU A 336 -1.92 -16.57 12.07
C GLU A 336 -2.09 -15.09 12.43
N PHE A 337 -1.32 -14.18 11.84
CA PHE A 337 -1.38 -12.74 12.14
C PHE A 337 -2.22 -11.93 11.15
N VAL A 338 -2.73 -12.55 10.09
CA VAL A 338 -3.52 -11.89 9.04
C VAL A 338 -4.92 -11.50 9.52
N ALA A 339 -5.59 -12.40 10.25
CA ALA A 339 -6.97 -12.21 10.67
C ALA A 339 -7.10 -11.25 11.86
N PRO A 340 -8.21 -10.47 11.97
CA PRO A 340 -8.53 -9.69 13.16
C PRO A 340 -8.77 -10.60 14.39
N GLY A 341 -8.83 -10.00 15.58
CA GLY A 341 -9.15 -10.67 16.83
C GLY A 341 -8.01 -10.67 17.83
N ASP A 342 -7.86 -11.75 18.61
CA ASP A 342 -6.87 -11.86 19.69
C ASP A 342 -5.42 -11.97 19.16
N LEU A 343 -4.90 -10.88 18.62
CA LEU A 343 -3.54 -10.85 18.11
C LEU A 343 -2.46 -11.00 19.21
N PRO A 344 -2.57 -10.35 20.37
CA PRO A 344 -1.63 -10.58 21.47
C PRO A 344 -1.55 -12.05 21.91
N GLY A 345 -2.69 -12.72 22.03
CA GLY A 345 -2.73 -14.16 22.37
C GLY A 345 -2.09 -15.04 21.30
N ARG A 346 -2.28 -14.70 20.00
CA ARG A 346 -1.64 -15.43 18.90
C ARG A 346 -0.12 -15.22 18.87
N ILE A 347 0.37 -14.01 19.20
CA ILE A 347 1.81 -13.74 19.35
C ILE A 347 2.41 -14.57 20.49
N GLN A 348 1.73 -14.61 21.63
CA GLN A 348 2.15 -15.44 22.79
C GLN A 348 2.19 -16.93 22.42
N GLU A 349 1.18 -17.41 21.69
CA GLU A 349 1.12 -18.81 21.25
C GLU A 349 2.21 -19.13 20.22
N PHE A 350 2.48 -18.22 19.28
CA PHE A 350 3.58 -18.36 18.31
C PHE A 350 4.93 -18.50 19.06
N CYS A 351 5.21 -17.62 20.01
CA CYS A 351 6.43 -17.69 20.82
C CYS A 351 6.53 -19.02 21.60
N ARG A 352 5.42 -19.50 22.16
CA ARG A 352 5.37 -20.79 22.87
C ARG A 352 5.68 -21.96 21.92
N LYS A 353 5.06 -21.99 20.74
CA LYS A 353 5.27 -23.04 19.73
C LYS A 353 6.69 -23.08 19.20
N THR A 354 7.34 -21.92 19.09
CA THR A 354 8.71 -21.78 18.59
C THR A 354 9.77 -21.87 19.70
N GLY A 355 9.36 -22.19 20.95
CA GLY A 355 10.28 -22.38 22.08
C GLY A 355 10.94 -21.10 22.57
N GLN A 356 10.36 -19.94 22.28
CA GLN A 356 10.84 -18.63 22.71
C GLN A 356 10.21 -18.21 24.06
N PRO A 357 10.84 -17.28 24.80
CA PRO A 357 10.20 -16.67 25.95
C PRO A 357 8.86 -16.03 25.55
N VAL A 358 7.80 -16.33 26.32
CA VAL A 358 6.46 -15.80 26.01
C VAL A 358 6.35 -14.35 26.48
N PRO A 359 5.95 -13.38 25.63
CA PRO A 359 5.76 -11.99 26.04
C PRO A 359 4.46 -11.85 26.83
N GLU A 360 4.53 -11.78 28.17
CA GLU A 360 3.36 -11.81 29.04
C GLU A 360 2.72 -10.43 29.28
N THR A 361 3.51 -9.35 29.22
CA THR A 361 3.02 -7.98 29.44
C THR A 361 2.71 -7.27 28.14
N VAL A 362 1.87 -6.22 28.20
CA VAL A 362 1.58 -5.36 27.04
C VAL A 362 2.87 -4.83 26.42
N GLY A 363 3.80 -4.33 27.27
CA GLY A 363 5.09 -3.82 26.81
C GLY A 363 5.94 -4.89 26.11
N ALA A 364 5.98 -6.12 26.64
CA ALA A 364 6.72 -7.21 26.04
C ALA A 364 6.13 -7.65 24.67
N VAL A 365 4.79 -7.69 24.54
CA VAL A 365 4.11 -7.94 23.25
C VAL A 365 4.43 -6.85 22.25
N MET A 366 4.31 -5.58 22.64
CA MET A 366 4.63 -4.45 21.76
C MET A 366 6.10 -4.47 21.34
N ARG A 367 7.02 -4.74 22.29
CA ARG A 367 8.45 -4.87 22.00
C ARG A 367 8.73 -5.97 20.98
N CYS A 368 8.13 -7.14 21.17
CA CYS A 368 8.21 -8.26 20.23
C CYS A 368 7.77 -7.83 18.81
N ILE A 369 6.66 -7.09 18.68
CA ILE A 369 6.18 -6.58 17.40
C ILE A 369 7.19 -5.62 16.77
N TYR A 370 7.63 -4.59 17.50
CA TYR A 370 8.56 -3.57 16.99
C TYR A 370 9.88 -4.17 16.50
N GLU A 371 10.47 -5.04 17.30
CA GLU A 371 11.73 -5.72 16.97
C GLU A 371 11.57 -6.67 15.80
N SER A 372 10.46 -7.40 15.73
CA SER A 372 10.14 -8.29 14.60
C SER A 372 9.96 -7.52 13.29
N LEU A 373 9.30 -6.35 13.32
CA LEU A 373 9.17 -5.50 12.15
C LEU A 373 10.52 -4.99 11.67
N ALA A 374 11.38 -4.49 12.57
CA ALA A 374 12.72 -4.03 12.22
C ALA A 374 13.59 -5.16 11.61
N LEU A 375 13.52 -6.38 12.18
CA LEU A 375 14.21 -7.57 11.67
C LEU A 375 13.67 -8.00 10.31
N LYS A 376 12.35 -7.94 10.10
CA LYS A 376 11.72 -8.25 8.80
C LYS A 376 12.11 -7.24 7.72
N TYR A 377 12.21 -5.96 8.08
CA TYR A 377 12.68 -4.92 7.15
C TYR A 377 14.13 -5.16 6.75
N ARG A 378 15.01 -5.54 7.69
CA ARG A 378 16.38 -5.95 7.38
C ARG A 378 16.40 -7.12 6.40
N TYR A 379 15.61 -8.16 6.67
CA TYR A 379 15.51 -9.34 5.80
C TYR A 379 15.06 -8.95 4.37
N ALA A 380 14.06 -8.08 4.27
CA ALA A 380 13.57 -7.61 2.97
C ALA A 380 14.62 -6.76 2.22
N ILE A 381 15.39 -5.92 2.93
CA ILE A 381 16.49 -5.13 2.34
C ILE A 381 17.60 -6.05 1.83
N GLU A 382 17.97 -7.09 2.58
CA GLU A 382 18.97 -8.07 2.15
C GLU A 382 18.52 -8.85 0.91
N GLN A 383 17.23 -9.26 0.84
CA GLN A 383 16.65 -9.87 -0.36
C GLN A 383 16.67 -8.89 -1.56
N LEU A 384 16.27 -7.64 -1.32
CA LEU A 384 16.28 -6.60 -2.34
C LEU A 384 17.68 -6.37 -2.88
N SER A 385 18.70 -6.30 -2.00
CA SER A 385 20.10 -6.16 -2.36
C SER A 385 20.61 -7.36 -3.18
N ALA A 386 20.25 -8.57 -2.75
CA ALA A 386 20.70 -9.80 -3.43
C ALA A 386 20.16 -9.90 -4.86
N VAL A 387 18.87 -9.55 -5.08
CA VAL A 387 18.24 -9.66 -6.40
C VAL A 387 18.61 -8.48 -7.31
N THR A 388 18.74 -7.26 -6.78
CA THR A 388 19.05 -6.06 -7.58
C THR A 388 20.54 -5.85 -7.80
N GLY A 389 21.40 -6.45 -6.96
CA GLY A 389 22.83 -6.17 -6.93
C GLY A 389 23.20 -4.80 -6.32
N ARG A 390 22.20 -4.08 -5.74
CA ARG A 390 22.38 -2.74 -5.17
C ARG A 390 22.80 -2.80 -3.71
N ALA A 391 23.62 -1.83 -3.29
CA ALA A 391 23.95 -1.58 -1.89
C ALA A 391 23.18 -0.35 -1.40
N PHE A 392 22.24 -0.57 -0.49
CA PHE A 392 21.45 0.51 0.10
C PHE A 392 22.17 1.14 1.28
N THR A 393 22.10 2.47 1.39
CA THR A 393 22.66 3.28 2.49
C THR A 393 21.58 4.05 3.22
N THR A 394 20.44 4.27 2.55
CA THR A 394 19.31 5.05 3.05
C THR A 394 18.01 4.28 2.92
N LEU A 395 17.18 4.35 3.96
CA LEU A 395 15.78 3.91 3.92
C LEU A 395 14.88 5.12 4.16
N HIS A 396 14.07 5.48 3.18
CA HIS A 396 13.01 6.49 3.33
C HIS A 396 11.73 5.84 3.87
N VAL A 397 11.35 6.19 5.09
CA VAL A 397 10.06 5.80 5.67
C VAL A 397 9.03 6.89 5.33
N LEU A 398 7.91 6.47 4.75
CA LEU A 398 6.83 7.32 4.24
C LEU A 398 5.51 6.99 4.96
N GLY A 399 4.62 7.96 5.06
CA GLY A 399 3.28 7.77 5.64
C GLY A 399 3.23 7.74 7.17
N GLY A 400 2.18 7.13 7.71
CA GLY A 400 1.86 7.18 9.15
C GLY A 400 2.93 6.63 10.09
N GLY A 401 3.71 5.64 9.65
CA GLY A 401 4.81 5.03 10.40
C GLY A 401 5.96 5.97 10.71
N THR A 402 6.08 7.10 10.00
CA THR A 402 7.07 8.15 10.27
C THR A 402 6.90 8.80 11.66
N LYS A 403 5.70 8.69 12.25
CA LYS A 403 5.38 9.19 13.58
C LYS A 403 5.93 8.29 14.68
N ASP A 404 6.20 7.02 14.39
CA ASP A 404 6.70 6.03 15.34
C ASP A 404 8.23 6.11 15.43
N ARG A 405 8.71 6.85 16.44
CA ARG A 405 10.14 7.09 16.63
C ARG A 405 10.90 5.83 17.01
N LEU A 406 10.27 4.95 17.79
CA LEU A 406 10.88 3.72 18.23
C LEU A 406 11.12 2.78 17.05
N LEU A 407 10.10 2.58 16.20
CA LEU A 407 10.24 1.75 15.01
C LEU A 407 11.30 2.31 14.05
N CYS A 408 11.31 3.64 13.80
CA CYS A 408 12.30 4.26 12.94
C CYS A 408 13.73 4.07 13.45
N GLN A 409 13.98 4.26 14.76
CA GLN A 409 15.31 4.06 15.34
C GLN A 409 15.71 2.58 15.35
N MET A 410 14.81 1.68 15.77
CA MET A 410 15.07 0.22 15.73
C MET A 410 15.38 -0.25 14.30
N THR A 411 14.67 0.29 13.33
CA THR A 411 14.94 -0.01 11.91
C THR A 411 16.33 0.47 11.49
N ALA A 412 16.72 1.69 11.86
CA ALA A 412 18.07 2.19 11.57
C ALA A 412 19.15 1.30 12.21
N ASP A 413 18.99 0.97 13.51
CA ASP A 413 19.94 0.16 14.27
C ASP A 413 20.06 -1.28 13.71
N CYS A 414 18.91 -1.89 13.43
CA CYS A 414 18.84 -3.27 12.92
C CYS A 414 19.40 -3.41 11.50
N CYS A 415 19.03 -2.48 10.60
CA CYS A 415 19.43 -2.52 9.19
C CYS A 415 20.84 -1.96 8.95
N GLY A 416 21.37 -1.15 9.89
CA GLY A 416 22.63 -0.43 9.69
C GLY A 416 22.54 0.68 8.64
N LEU A 417 21.33 1.22 8.40
CA LEU A 417 21.06 2.23 7.38
C LEU A 417 20.64 3.55 8.02
N THR A 418 20.91 4.65 7.34
CA THR A 418 20.29 5.93 7.67
C THR A 418 18.80 5.87 7.34
N VAL A 419 17.93 6.07 8.33
CA VAL A 419 16.48 6.16 8.13
C VAL A 419 16.09 7.62 8.03
N LYS A 420 15.45 8.02 6.91
CA LYS A 420 14.83 9.33 6.71
C LYS A 420 13.31 9.15 6.81
N ALA A 421 12.69 9.70 7.83
CA ALA A 421 11.25 9.55 8.10
C ALA A 421 10.47 10.82 7.73
N GLY A 422 9.64 10.74 6.72
CA GLY A 422 8.81 11.82 6.17
C GLY A 422 8.77 11.78 4.64
N PRO A 423 7.79 12.47 4.05
CA PRO A 423 6.70 13.18 4.72
C PRO A 423 5.67 12.23 5.37
N VAL A 424 4.95 12.75 6.36
CA VAL A 424 3.87 12.02 7.03
C VAL A 424 2.71 11.77 6.07
N GLU A 425 2.37 12.78 5.28
CA GLU A 425 1.26 12.78 4.33
C GLU A 425 1.71 12.41 2.91
N ALA A 426 2.67 11.47 2.80
CA ALA A 426 3.32 11.13 1.53
C ALA A 426 2.31 10.75 0.43
N THR A 427 1.32 9.92 0.75
CA THR A 427 0.30 9.48 -0.20
C THR A 427 -0.47 10.66 -0.77
N ALA A 428 -1.04 11.50 0.10
CA ALA A 428 -1.80 12.68 -0.33
C ALA A 428 -0.93 13.68 -1.10
N LEU A 429 0.33 13.89 -0.69
CA LEU A 429 1.27 14.76 -1.39
C LEU A 429 1.62 14.25 -2.78
N GLY A 430 1.77 12.93 -2.93
CA GLY A 430 1.96 12.32 -4.25
C GLY A 430 0.75 12.48 -5.16
N ASN A 431 -0.45 12.26 -4.63
CA ASN A 431 -1.70 12.52 -5.33
C ASN A 431 -1.80 13.98 -5.80
N ILE A 432 -1.58 14.95 -4.89
CA ILE A 432 -1.55 16.38 -5.19
C ILE A 432 -0.54 16.71 -6.28
N MET A 433 0.69 16.22 -6.15
CA MET A 433 1.77 16.47 -7.09
C MET A 433 1.45 15.95 -8.50
N ILE A 434 0.85 14.77 -8.62
CA ILE A 434 0.43 14.19 -9.89
C ILE A 434 -0.69 15.03 -10.52
N GLN A 435 -1.65 15.54 -9.73
CA GLN A 435 -2.67 16.47 -10.20
C GLN A 435 -2.05 17.78 -10.71
N LEU A 436 -1.13 18.40 -9.96
CA LEU A 436 -0.45 19.62 -10.37
C LEU A 436 0.35 19.43 -11.66
N LYS A 437 1.00 18.27 -11.84
CA LYS A 437 1.68 17.91 -13.09
C LYS A 437 0.68 17.78 -14.25
N ALA A 438 -0.47 17.11 -14.03
CA ALA A 438 -1.52 16.97 -15.05
C ALA A 438 -2.13 18.31 -15.45
N LEU A 439 -2.17 19.30 -14.55
CA LEU A 439 -2.60 20.67 -14.82
C LEU A 439 -1.51 21.53 -15.48
N GLY A 440 -0.31 21.00 -15.69
CA GLY A 440 0.83 21.72 -16.29
C GLY A 440 1.50 22.73 -15.38
N LEU A 441 1.36 22.58 -14.06
CA LEU A 441 1.95 23.45 -13.04
C LEU A 441 3.28 22.92 -12.48
N LEU A 442 3.53 21.63 -12.66
CA LEU A 442 4.81 20.97 -12.44
C LEU A 442 5.26 20.28 -13.73
N ASP A 443 6.54 20.41 -14.06
CA ASP A 443 7.10 19.81 -15.26
C ASP A 443 7.37 18.30 -15.11
N SER A 444 7.67 17.87 -13.88
CA SER A 444 8.06 16.48 -13.60
C SER A 444 7.78 16.07 -12.14
N ILE A 445 7.78 14.76 -11.89
CA ILE A 445 7.77 14.18 -10.54
C ILE A 445 9.00 14.65 -9.73
N THR A 446 10.17 14.76 -10.37
CA THR A 446 11.40 15.26 -9.74
C THR A 446 11.23 16.67 -9.20
N GLN A 447 10.58 17.57 -9.94
CA GLN A 447 10.27 18.91 -9.47
C GLN A 447 9.35 18.88 -8.24
N GLY A 448 8.32 18.03 -8.27
CA GLY A 448 7.42 17.83 -7.13
C GLY A 448 8.14 17.30 -5.89
N ARG A 449 9.07 16.35 -6.04
CA ARG A 449 9.91 15.83 -4.95
C ARG A 449 10.78 16.92 -4.31
N ARG A 450 11.32 17.84 -5.11
CA ARG A 450 12.06 19.00 -4.59
C ARG A 450 11.17 19.94 -3.78
N LEU A 451 9.98 20.26 -4.29
CA LEU A 451 8.99 21.06 -3.57
C LEU A 451 8.64 20.42 -2.21
N ILE A 452 8.42 19.11 -2.17
CA ILE A 452 8.16 18.38 -0.92
C ILE A 452 9.38 18.42 0.01
N ALA A 453 10.58 18.22 -0.51
CA ALA A 453 11.81 18.30 0.29
C ALA A 453 12.02 19.67 0.96
N GLU A 454 11.56 20.74 0.33
CA GLU A 454 11.66 22.11 0.85
C GLU A 454 10.55 22.47 1.85
N THR A 455 9.39 21.83 1.74
CA THR A 455 8.20 22.17 2.56
C THR A 455 7.97 21.22 3.73
N GLU A 456 8.42 19.97 3.63
CA GLU A 456 8.15 18.94 4.63
C GLU A 456 9.31 18.68 5.59
N VAL A 457 8.96 18.35 6.82
CA VAL A 457 9.96 18.00 7.84
C VAL A 457 10.35 16.53 7.71
N ILE A 458 11.60 16.28 7.33
CA ILE A 458 12.18 14.94 7.26
C ILE A 458 13.08 14.72 8.47
N LYS A 459 12.73 13.75 9.32
CA LYS A 459 13.54 13.37 10.49
C LYS A 459 14.57 12.32 10.08
N THR A 460 15.78 12.45 10.57
CA THR A 460 16.87 11.50 10.29
C THR A 460 17.19 10.69 11.54
N TYR A 461 17.29 9.37 11.40
CA TYR A 461 17.74 8.44 12.40
C TYR A 461 18.99 7.74 11.88
N THR A 462 20.06 7.82 12.64
CA THR A 462 21.33 7.16 12.31
C THR A 462 21.48 5.89 13.12
N PRO A 463 22.06 4.82 12.51
CA PRO A 463 22.25 3.57 13.22
C PRO A 463 23.25 3.72 14.39
N SER A 464 22.89 3.13 15.54
CA SER A 464 23.79 3.04 16.68
C SER A 464 24.74 1.85 16.51
N THR A 465 26.03 2.10 16.64
CA THR A 465 27.03 1.02 16.59
C THR A 465 27.10 0.23 17.90
N GLN A 466 26.54 0.74 18.99
CA GLN A 466 26.65 0.14 20.34
C GLN A 466 25.94 -1.23 20.43
N ASN A 467 24.80 -1.40 19.76
CA ASN A 467 23.98 -2.61 19.85
C ASN A 467 24.05 -3.48 18.57
N TYR A 468 25.01 -3.23 17.70
CA TYR A 468 25.05 -3.91 16.40
C TYR A 468 25.26 -5.43 16.53
N ALA A 469 26.09 -5.87 17.49
CA ALA A 469 26.31 -7.30 17.74
C ALA A 469 25.03 -7.99 18.26
N GLU A 470 24.27 -7.31 19.12
CA GLU A 470 23.01 -7.83 19.67
C GLU A 470 21.92 -7.96 18.58
N TRP A 471 21.82 -6.96 17.70
CA TRP A 471 20.91 -7.02 16.54
C TRP A 471 21.31 -8.15 15.56
N ASN A 472 22.60 -8.40 15.33
CA ASN A 472 23.02 -9.50 14.48
C ASN A 472 22.65 -10.87 15.10
N ALA A 473 22.90 -11.06 16.40
CA ALA A 473 22.50 -12.29 17.09
C ALA A 473 20.97 -12.47 17.11
N ALA A 474 20.21 -11.38 17.25
CA ALA A 474 18.76 -11.40 17.14
C ALA A 474 18.28 -11.75 15.73
N TYR A 475 18.94 -11.21 14.72
CA TYR A 475 18.62 -11.47 13.32
C TYR A 475 18.85 -12.95 12.94
N ASP A 476 19.91 -13.56 13.43
CA ASP A 476 20.15 -15.00 13.19
C ASP A 476 19.05 -15.87 13.83
N ARG A 477 18.55 -15.51 15.02
CA ARG A 477 17.39 -16.18 15.64
C ARG A 477 16.10 -15.93 14.86
N PHE A 478 15.89 -14.71 14.37
CA PHE A 478 14.72 -14.36 13.57
C PHE A 478 14.65 -15.12 12.25
N LYS A 479 15.79 -15.27 11.54
CA LYS A 479 15.84 -16.04 10.27
C LYS A 479 15.42 -17.49 10.43
N ALA A 480 15.60 -18.06 11.62
CA ALA A 480 15.17 -19.43 11.89
C ALA A 480 13.63 -19.58 12.05
N LEU A 481 12.89 -18.49 12.06
CA LEU A 481 11.41 -18.45 12.16
C LEU A 481 10.76 -18.30 10.78
N LEU A 482 11.52 -17.88 9.76
CA LEU A 482 11.06 -17.70 8.39
C LEU A 482 11.09 -19.03 7.63
#